data_a9ecdc7261df2b1033ab01f5694f9bbf
#
_entry.id   a9ecdc7261df2b1033ab01f5694f9bbf
#
_cell.length_a   1.000
_cell.length_b   1.000
_cell.length_c   1.000
_cell.angle_alpha   90.00
_cell.angle_beta   90.00
_cell.angle_gamma   90.00
#
_symmetry.space_group_name_H-M   'P 1'
#
loop_
_entity.id
_entity.type
_entity.pdbx_description
1 polymer ?
#
loop_
_entity_poly.entity_id
_entity_poly.type
_entity_poly.pdbx_seq_one_letter_code
_entity_poly.pdbx_strand_id
1 'polypeptide(L)'
;MSMDDLYAKPGHLIRRAHQIVVGMFMEECAAFDITPVQYACLIAARENPGLDATRLSYLIAFDRSTLGKVLDRLTDKGLIRRASGAQDRRMKTVELTREGGRLVAAVEPAVRRAQDRFLSRLPAKERRTFMSTLTRLVELNNEYSRAPLRVVGNPD
;
A
#
# COMPACT_ATOMS: atom_id res chain seq x y z
N MET A 1 -1.14 9.96 -33.43
CA MET A 1 -0.50 9.35 -32.27
C MET A 1 -0.28 7.89 -32.60
N SER A 2 0.98 7.47 -32.68
CA SER A 2 1.36 6.08 -32.98
C SER A 2 1.38 5.23 -31.71
N MET A 3 1.58 3.92 -31.85
CA MET A 3 1.82 3.05 -30.68
C MET A 3 3.14 3.39 -29.98
N ASP A 4 4.16 3.81 -30.75
CA ASP A 4 5.45 4.23 -30.19
C ASP A 4 5.30 5.49 -29.33
N ASP A 5 4.49 6.46 -29.77
CA ASP A 5 4.15 7.64 -28.96
C ASP A 5 3.45 7.25 -27.64
N LEU A 6 2.56 6.24 -27.68
CA LEU A 6 1.91 5.74 -26.46
C LEU A 6 2.90 5.09 -25.50
N TYR A 7 3.80 4.25 -26.03
CA TYR A 7 4.78 3.53 -25.21
C TYR A 7 5.77 4.44 -24.49
N ALA A 8 6.06 5.62 -25.05
CA ALA A 8 6.92 6.64 -24.45
C ALA A 8 6.22 7.52 -23.40
N LYS A 9 4.88 7.43 -23.24
CA LYS A 9 4.15 8.28 -22.29
C LYS A 9 4.43 7.86 -20.84
N PRO A 10 4.68 8.81 -19.93
CA PRO A 10 4.91 8.53 -18.50
C PRO A 10 3.78 7.70 -17.88
N GLY A 11 2.52 8.06 -18.11
CA GLY A 11 1.38 7.33 -17.59
C GLY A 11 1.33 5.87 -18.04
N HIS A 12 1.70 5.58 -19.29
CA HIS A 12 1.78 4.21 -19.80
C HIS A 12 2.93 3.43 -19.11
N LEU A 13 4.08 4.04 -18.96
CA LEU A 13 5.24 3.42 -18.30
C LEU A 13 4.97 3.15 -16.82
N ILE A 14 4.36 4.10 -16.11
CA ILE A 14 3.97 3.94 -14.70
C ILE A 14 2.96 2.81 -14.56
N ARG A 15 1.94 2.75 -15.42
CA ARG A 15 0.96 1.65 -15.40
C ARG A 15 1.63 0.29 -15.63
N ARG A 16 2.55 0.19 -16.58
CA ARG A 16 3.30 -1.05 -16.83
C ARG A 16 4.20 -1.43 -15.64
N ALA A 17 4.92 -0.47 -15.08
CA ALA A 17 5.74 -0.69 -13.91
C ALA A 17 4.90 -1.19 -12.72
N HIS A 18 3.72 -0.58 -12.50
CA HIS A 18 2.78 -1.02 -11.47
C HIS A 18 2.31 -2.47 -11.70
N GLN A 19 1.95 -2.86 -12.93
CA GLN A 19 1.57 -4.24 -13.23
C GLN A 19 2.70 -5.24 -12.94
N ILE A 20 3.94 -4.87 -13.28
CA ILE A 20 5.12 -5.73 -13.06
C ILE A 20 5.38 -5.90 -11.57
N VAL A 21 5.41 -4.81 -10.78
CA VAL A 21 5.71 -4.88 -9.35
C VAL A 21 4.61 -5.63 -8.59
N VAL A 22 3.34 -5.46 -8.98
CA VAL A 22 2.23 -6.23 -8.40
C VAL A 22 2.36 -7.71 -8.73
N GLY A 23 2.70 -8.07 -9.97
CA GLY A 23 2.94 -9.46 -10.36
C GLY A 23 4.05 -10.11 -9.52
N MET A 24 5.18 -9.43 -9.37
CA MET A 24 6.29 -9.90 -8.53
C MET A 24 5.89 -10.07 -7.06
N PHE A 25 5.11 -9.13 -6.52
CA PHE A 25 4.57 -9.24 -5.17
C PHE A 25 3.69 -10.49 -5.02
N MET A 26 2.76 -10.70 -5.96
CA MET A 26 1.84 -11.84 -5.91
C MET A 26 2.57 -13.18 -6.04
N GLU A 27 3.62 -13.26 -6.84
CA GLU A 27 4.48 -14.46 -6.95
C GLU A 27 5.24 -14.73 -5.64
N GLU A 28 5.96 -13.74 -5.11
CA GLU A 28 6.78 -13.90 -3.90
C GLU A 28 5.93 -14.15 -2.64
N CYS A 29 4.74 -13.56 -2.58
CA CYS A 29 3.83 -13.67 -1.45
C CYS A 29 2.72 -14.71 -1.64
N ALA A 30 2.79 -15.57 -2.65
CA ALA A 30 1.73 -16.52 -3.02
C ALA A 30 1.28 -17.42 -1.84
N ALA A 31 2.22 -17.88 -1.01
CA ALA A 31 1.94 -18.73 0.15
C ALA A 31 1.15 -18.02 1.27
N PHE A 32 1.04 -16.71 1.25
CA PHE A 32 0.41 -15.91 2.31
C PHE A 32 -0.99 -15.42 1.95
N ASP A 33 -1.45 -15.63 0.72
CA ASP A 33 -2.77 -15.20 0.22
C ASP A 33 -3.08 -13.73 0.56
N ILE A 34 -2.14 -12.84 0.24
CA ILE A 34 -2.23 -11.40 0.56
C ILE A 34 -1.91 -10.55 -0.67
N THR A 35 -2.63 -9.45 -0.85
CA THR A 35 -2.38 -8.46 -1.90
C THR A 35 -1.56 -7.29 -1.38
N PRO A 36 -0.90 -6.48 -2.27
CA PRO A 36 -0.15 -5.29 -1.84
C PRO A 36 -0.96 -4.33 -0.98
N VAL A 37 -2.23 -4.07 -1.33
CA VAL A 37 -3.08 -3.16 -0.56
C VAL A 37 -3.48 -3.76 0.80
N GLN A 38 -3.72 -5.07 0.87
CA GLN A 38 -3.97 -5.75 2.14
C GLN A 38 -2.76 -5.67 3.06
N TYR A 39 -1.56 -5.89 2.52
CA TYR A 39 -0.32 -5.72 3.27
C TYR A 39 -0.17 -4.29 3.79
N ALA A 40 -0.40 -3.27 2.97
CA ALA A 40 -0.35 -1.87 3.38
C ALA A 40 -1.36 -1.57 4.50
N CYS A 41 -2.59 -2.11 4.44
CA CYS A 41 -3.58 -1.98 5.52
C CYS A 41 -3.10 -2.59 6.84
N LEU A 42 -2.48 -3.78 6.80
CA LEU A 42 -1.97 -4.44 8.00
C LEU A 42 -0.80 -3.65 8.62
N ILE A 43 0.11 -3.13 7.80
CA ILE A 43 1.20 -2.26 8.28
C ILE A 43 0.64 -1.00 8.92
N ALA A 44 -0.30 -0.30 8.26
CA ALA A 44 -0.91 0.91 8.80
C ALA A 44 -1.63 0.65 10.14
N ALA A 45 -2.36 -0.47 10.26
CA ALA A 45 -3.03 -0.87 11.48
C ALA A 45 -2.05 -1.25 12.61
N ARG A 46 -0.88 -1.82 12.27
CA ARG A 46 0.19 -2.14 13.23
C ARG A 46 0.81 -0.90 13.83
N GLU A 47 1.18 0.03 12.96
CA GLU A 47 1.91 1.25 13.37
C GLU A 47 1.00 2.31 14.01
N ASN A 48 -0.32 2.22 13.78
CA ASN A 48 -1.29 3.20 14.25
C ASN A 48 -2.53 2.51 14.86
N PRO A 49 -2.44 1.99 16.08
CA PRO A 49 -3.57 1.36 16.76
C PRO A 49 -4.77 2.31 16.89
N GLY A 50 -5.97 1.82 16.61
CA GLY A 50 -7.19 2.60 16.77
C GLY A 50 -7.54 3.51 15.59
N LEU A 51 -6.90 3.33 14.43
CA LEU A 51 -7.25 4.05 13.20
C LEU A 51 -8.68 3.72 12.74
N ASP A 52 -9.40 4.76 12.33
CA ASP A 52 -10.62 4.58 11.52
C ASP A 52 -10.27 4.37 10.03
N ALA A 53 -11.27 3.91 9.27
CA ALA A 53 -11.08 3.61 7.85
C ALA A 53 -10.75 4.86 7.00
N THR A 54 -11.12 6.07 7.44
CA THR A 54 -10.79 7.31 6.73
C THR A 54 -9.31 7.65 6.88
N ARG A 55 -8.81 7.65 8.11
CA ARG A 55 -7.39 7.89 8.38
C ARG A 55 -6.52 6.81 7.73
N LEU A 56 -6.98 5.55 7.77
CA LEU A 56 -6.27 4.45 7.11
C LEU A 56 -6.18 4.68 5.59
N SER A 57 -7.26 5.12 4.93
CA SER A 57 -7.24 5.43 3.49
C SER A 57 -6.21 6.50 3.12
N TYR A 58 -6.06 7.53 3.95
CA TYR A 58 -5.04 8.58 3.75
C TYR A 58 -3.62 8.04 3.94
N LEU A 59 -3.37 7.23 4.99
CA LEU A 59 -2.04 6.69 5.28
C LEU A 59 -1.50 5.77 4.19
N ILE A 60 -2.38 5.05 3.49
CA ILE A 60 -1.96 4.13 2.42
C ILE A 60 -2.23 4.68 1.02
N ALA A 61 -2.66 5.95 0.91
CA ALA A 61 -3.04 6.59 -0.35
C ALA A 61 -3.99 5.72 -1.20
N PHE A 62 -5.04 5.18 -0.59
CA PHE A 62 -5.97 4.26 -1.24
C PHE A 62 -7.41 4.77 -1.16
N ASP A 63 -8.14 4.65 -2.27
CA ASP A 63 -9.51 5.15 -2.39
C ASP A 63 -10.44 4.53 -1.34
N ARG A 64 -11.11 5.39 -0.57
CA ARG A 64 -11.97 4.98 0.54
C ARG A 64 -13.16 4.13 0.12
N SER A 65 -13.73 4.39 -1.07
CA SER A 65 -14.88 3.65 -1.56
C SER A 65 -14.56 2.17 -1.79
N THR A 66 -13.32 1.89 -2.15
CA THR A 66 -12.82 0.53 -2.41
C THR A 66 -12.25 -0.12 -1.15
N LEU A 67 -11.75 0.70 -0.19
CA LEU A 67 -11.11 0.23 1.04
C LEU A 67 -12.04 -0.65 1.89
N GLY A 68 -13.33 -0.34 1.93
CA GLY A 68 -14.31 -1.12 2.70
C GLY A 68 -14.25 -2.61 2.39
N LYS A 69 -14.26 -2.98 1.11
CA LYS A 69 -14.16 -4.39 0.65
C LYS A 69 -12.84 -5.05 1.02
N VAL A 70 -11.74 -4.26 1.04
CA VAL A 70 -10.42 -4.77 1.46
C VAL A 70 -10.43 -5.10 2.95
N LEU A 71 -11.00 -4.21 3.78
CA LEU A 71 -11.12 -4.41 5.22
C LEU A 71 -12.06 -5.56 5.57
N ASP A 72 -13.16 -5.74 4.83
CA ASP A 72 -14.05 -6.88 5.00
C ASP A 72 -13.31 -8.19 4.80
N ARG A 73 -12.56 -8.33 3.70
CA ARG A 73 -11.74 -9.51 3.43
C ARG A 73 -10.67 -9.77 4.49
N LEU A 74 -10.03 -8.73 5.01
CA LEU A 74 -9.06 -8.87 6.10
C LEU A 74 -9.71 -9.29 7.41
N THR A 75 -10.94 -8.83 7.68
CA THR A 75 -11.75 -9.25 8.82
C THR A 75 -12.17 -10.71 8.70
N ASP A 76 -12.64 -11.12 7.52
CA ASP A 76 -13.04 -12.52 7.23
C ASP A 76 -11.85 -13.49 7.38
N LYS A 77 -10.64 -13.05 7.04
CA LYS A 77 -9.38 -13.79 7.27
C LYS A 77 -8.93 -13.76 8.75
N GLY A 78 -9.61 -13.05 9.63
CA GLY A 78 -9.21 -12.91 11.03
C GLY A 78 -7.93 -12.11 11.28
N LEU A 79 -7.46 -11.34 10.28
CA LEU A 79 -6.19 -10.59 10.34
C LEU A 79 -6.36 -9.22 11.01
N ILE A 80 -7.55 -8.65 10.91
CA ILE A 80 -7.95 -7.43 11.62
C ILE A 80 -9.30 -7.66 12.31
N ARG A 81 -9.61 -6.81 13.27
CA ARG A 81 -10.95 -6.69 13.84
C ARG A 81 -11.42 -5.24 13.76
N ARG A 82 -12.74 -5.07 13.68
CA ARG A 82 -13.37 -3.76 13.81
C ARG A 82 -13.87 -3.61 15.25
N ALA A 83 -13.38 -2.59 15.94
CA ALA A 83 -13.79 -2.24 17.30
C ALA A 83 -14.56 -0.92 17.31
N SER A 84 -15.34 -0.67 18.35
CA SER A 84 -15.91 0.66 18.59
C SER A 84 -14.81 1.58 19.10
N GLY A 85 -14.72 2.80 18.57
CA GLY A 85 -13.74 3.78 19.03
C GLY A 85 -13.87 4.09 20.52
N ALA A 86 -12.74 4.26 21.21
CA ALA A 86 -12.74 4.53 22.64
C ALA A 86 -13.39 5.89 23.01
N GLN A 87 -13.26 6.88 22.12
CA GLN A 87 -13.80 8.24 22.32
C GLN A 87 -15.19 8.43 21.69
N ASP A 88 -15.48 7.73 20.58
CA ASP A 88 -16.78 7.75 19.92
C ASP A 88 -17.17 6.33 19.49
N ARG A 89 -18.19 5.77 20.14
CA ARG A 89 -18.71 4.43 19.83
C ARG A 89 -19.32 4.30 18.43
N ARG A 90 -19.63 5.42 17.76
CA ARG A 90 -20.13 5.44 16.38
C ARG A 90 -19.00 5.24 15.37
N MET A 91 -17.76 5.60 15.72
CA MET A 91 -16.58 5.37 14.90
C MET A 91 -16.12 3.92 15.06
N LYS A 92 -15.99 3.23 13.93
CA LYS A 92 -15.38 1.89 13.88
C LYS A 92 -13.89 2.02 13.61
N THR A 93 -13.08 1.54 14.54
CA THR A 93 -11.63 1.47 14.39
C THR A 93 -11.20 0.13 13.81
N VAL A 94 -10.03 0.13 13.17
CA VAL A 94 -9.37 -1.05 12.64
C VAL A 94 -8.22 -1.40 13.56
N GLU A 95 -8.22 -2.62 14.06
CA GLU A 95 -7.18 -3.13 14.94
C GLU A 95 -6.56 -4.39 14.36
N LEU A 96 -5.24 -4.47 14.40
CA LEU A 96 -4.51 -5.67 14.01
C LEU A 96 -4.73 -6.78 15.04
N THR A 97 -5.05 -7.98 14.58
CA THR A 97 -5.13 -9.16 15.47
C THR A 97 -3.74 -9.75 15.71
N ARG A 98 -3.64 -10.66 16.69
CA ARG A 98 -2.42 -11.44 16.90
C ARG A 98 -2.01 -12.23 15.65
N GLU A 99 -3.01 -12.79 14.94
CA GLU A 99 -2.78 -13.53 13.69
C GLU A 99 -2.31 -12.60 12.58
N GLY A 100 -2.92 -11.41 12.43
CA GLY A 100 -2.44 -10.39 11.49
C GLY A 100 -1.00 -9.99 11.77
N GLY A 101 -0.62 -9.82 13.03
CA GLY A 101 0.75 -9.52 13.43
C GLY A 101 1.75 -10.63 13.05
N ARG A 102 1.36 -11.91 13.26
CA ARG A 102 2.17 -13.06 12.84
C ARG A 102 2.35 -13.10 11.32
N LEU A 103 1.26 -12.90 10.58
CA LEU A 103 1.30 -12.86 9.12
C LEU A 103 2.23 -11.76 8.61
N VAL A 104 2.13 -10.54 9.14
CA VAL A 104 3.01 -9.41 8.74
C VAL A 104 4.48 -9.78 8.94
N ALA A 105 4.84 -10.35 10.09
CA ALA A 105 6.21 -10.76 10.36
C ALA A 105 6.68 -11.88 9.40
N ALA A 106 5.82 -12.84 9.09
CA ALA A 106 6.13 -13.95 8.21
C ALA A 106 6.28 -13.54 6.74
N VAL A 107 5.48 -12.59 6.26
CA VAL A 107 5.48 -12.17 4.85
C VAL A 107 6.56 -11.13 4.53
N GLU A 108 7.07 -10.41 5.51
CA GLU A 108 8.04 -9.32 5.30
C GLU A 108 9.25 -9.72 4.45
N PRO A 109 9.90 -10.88 4.64
CA PRO A 109 11.02 -11.29 3.78
C PRO A 109 10.62 -11.48 2.31
N ALA A 110 9.41 -11.98 2.04
CA ALA A 110 8.90 -12.16 0.68
C ALA A 110 8.61 -10.81 0.01
N VAL A 111 8.03 -9.87 0.77
CA VAL A 111 7.80 -8.49 0.29
C VAL A 111 9.12 -7.81 -0.08
N ARG A 112 10.17 -7.96 0.75
CA ARG A 112 11.50 -7.43 0.44
C ARG A 112 12.05 -8.02 -0.86
N ARG A 113 12.00 -9.35 -1.03
CA ARG A 113 12.43 -9.99 -2.28
C ARG A 113 11.70 -9.46 -3.50
N ALA A 114 10.38 -9.25 -3.41
CA ALA A 114 9.60 -8.68 -4.51
C ALA A 114 10.10 -7.28 -4.90
N GLN A 115 10.37 -6.41 -3.92
CA GLN A 115 10.88 -5.05 -4.16
C GLN A 115 12.30 -5.07 -4.72
N ASP A 116 13.18 -5.87 -4.15
CA ASP A 116 14.56 -6.02 -4.62
C ASP A 116 14.60 -6.57 -6.05
N ARG A 117 13.76 -7.56 -6.36
CA ARG A 117 13.64 -8.16 -7.69
C ARG A 117 13.22 -7.13 -8.74
N PHE A 118 12.27 -6.25 -8.42
CA PHE A 118 11.82 -5.19 -9.32
C PHE A 118 12.96 -4.25 -9.73
N LEU A 119 13.81 -3.89 -8.77
CA LEU A 119 14.93 -2.97 -9.00
C LEU A 119 16.22 -3.66 -9.43
N SER A 120 16.32 -4.99 -9.35
CA SER A 120 17.57 -5.76 -9.51
C SER A 120 18.24 -5.57 -10.89
N ARG A 121 17.44 -5.25 -11.92
CA ARG A 121 17.94 -5.07 -13.29
C ARG A 121 18.63 -3.71 -13.52
N LEU A 122 18.51 -2.77 -12.57
CA LEU A 122 19.18 -1.48 -12.64
C LEU A 122 20.50 -1.50 -11.87
N PRO A 123 21.58 -0.86 -12.38
CA PRO A 123 22.78 -0.60 -11.59
C PRO A 123 22.47 0.20 -10.32
N ALA A 124 23.28 0.03 -9.27
CA ALA A 124 23.03 0.63 -7.96
C ALA A 124 22.85 2.18 -8.00
N LYS A 125 23.60 2.87 -8.85
CA LYS A 125 23.47 4.33 -9.04
C LYS A 125 22.12 4.68 -9.63
N GLU A 126 21.68 3.96 -10.65
CA GLU A 126 20.39 4.20 -11.32
C GLU A 126 19.21 3.88 -10.41
N ARG A 127 19.30 2.82 -9.56
CA ARG A 127 18.27 2.52 -8.54
C ARG A 127 18.06 3.70 -7.60
N ARG A 128 19.15 4.28 -7.08
CA ARG A 128 19.06 5.45 -6.19
C ARG A 128 18.43 6.65 -6.87
N THR A 129 18.87 6.94 -8.11
CA THR A 129 18.31 8.04 -8.89
C THR A 129 16.84 7.82 -9.20
N PHE A 130 16.46 6.61 -9.62
CA PHE A 130 15.07 6.24 -9.86
C PHE A 130 14.21 6.44 -8.63
N MET A 131 14.62 5.90 -7.48
CA MET A 131 13.86 6.03 -6.23
C MET A 131 13.70 7.48 -5.79
N SER A 132 14.76 8.27 -5.80
CA SER A 132 14.68 9.69 -5.41
C SER A 132 13.80 10.51 -6.37
N THR A 133 13.88 10.23 -7.67
CA THR A 133 13.07 10.93 -8.67
C THR A 133 11.60 10.54 -8.56
N LEU A 134 11.32 9.24 -8.38
CA LEU A 134 9.95 8.75 -8.21
C LEU A 134 9.32 9.30 -6.94
N THR A 135 10.04 9.28 -5.81
CA THR A 135 9.56 9.88 -4.55
C THR A 135 9.18 11.34 -4.75
N ARG A 136 10.11 12.14 -5.30
CA ARG A 136 9.84 13.56 -5.59
C ARG A 136 8.64 13.76 -6.52
N LEU A 137 8.52 12.92 -7.55
CA LEU A 137 7.41 13.01 -8.50
C LEU A 137 6.06 12.79 -7.84
N VAL A 138 5.94 11.75 -6.98
CA VAL A 138 4.68 11.45 -6.29
C VAL A 138 4.35 12.49 -5.23
N GLU A 139 5.35 13.02 -4.51
CA GLU A 139 5.18 14.09 -3.53
C GLU A 139 4.66 15.39 -4.17
N LEU A 140 5.29 15.84 -5.26
CA LEU A 140 4.89 17.05 -5.99
C LEU A 140 3.48 16.96 -6.61
N ASN A 141 2.99 15.75 -6.85
CA ASN A 141 1.67 15.51 -7.47
C ASN A 141 0.65 14.93 -6.49
N ASN A 142 0.96 14.85 -5.20
CA ASN A 142 0.11 14.20 -4.20
C ASN A 142 -1.33 14.75 -4.20
N GLU A 143 -1.50 16.07 -4.29
CA GLU A 143 -2.82 16.73 -4.24
C GLU A 143 -3.68 16.49 -5.49
N TYR A 144 -3.08 16.04 -6.60
CA TYR A 144 -3.84 15.61 -7.79
C TYR A 144 -4.35 14.18 -7.68
N SER A 145 -3.97 13.46 -6.62
CA SER A 145 -4.46 12.10 -6.36
C SER A 145 -5.93 12.13 -5.91
N ARG A 146 -6.71 11.13 -6.35
CA ARG A 146 -8.06 10.87 -5.80
C ARG A 146 -8.02 10.42 -4.33
N ALA A 147 -6.88 9.92 -3.89
CA ALA A 147 -6.60 9.50 -2.52
C ALA A 147 -5.20 9.99 -2.13
N PRO A 148 -5.03 11.29 -1.80
CA PRO A 148 -3.73 11.84 -1.43
C PRO A 148 -3.21 11.18 -0.15
N LEU A 149 -1.88 10.93 -0.12
CA LEU A 149 -1.20 10.48 1.08
C LEU A 149 -1.24 11.60 2.13
N ARG A 150 -1.71 11.28 3.33
CA ARG A 150 -1.67 12.20 4.48
C ARG A 150 -1.14 11.45 5.69
N VAL A 151 0.01 11.88 6.21
CA VAL A 151 0.60 11.32 7.43
C VAL A 151 -0.15 11.88 8.63
N VAL A 152 -0.67 11.00 9.48
CA VAL A 152 -1.36 11.39 10.71
C VAL A 152 -0.32 11.92 11.69
N GLY A 153 -0.32 13.24 11.92
CA GLY A 153 0.63 13.86 12.86
C GLY A 153 0.96 15.33 12.57
N ASN A 154 0.50 15.88 11.46
CA ASN A 154 0.56 17.32 11.22
C ASN A 154 -0.87 17.87 11.30
N PRO A 155 -1.30 18.52 12.41
CA PRO A 155 -2.48 19.34 12.39
C PRO A 155 -2.16 20.60 11.57
N ASP A 156 -2.92 20.86 10.52
CA ASP A 156 -3.01 22.18 9.92
C ASP A 156 -3.58 23.18 10.91
#